data_f9583da235cd9a8e69150e1bccbbe6dc
#
_entry.id   f9583da235cd9a8e69150e1bccbbe6dc
#
_cell.length_a   1.000
_cell.length_b   1.000
_cell.length_c   1.000
_cell.angle_alpha   90.00
_cell.angle_beta   90.00
_cell.angle_gamma   90.00
#
_symmetry.space_group_name_H-M   'P 1'
#
loop_
_entity.id
_entity.type
_entity.pdbx_description
1 polymer ?
#
loop_
_entity_poly.entity_id
_entity_poly.type
_entity_poly.pdbx_seq_one_letter_code
_entity_poly.pdbx_strand_id
1 'polypeptide(L)'
;MLKKPTTYISEYLKELLQILKSTSFSRAVLVGIAVSLPIILGIRFDQYEIGLALCFGAFWSSPSDISGSFRHKKIGILTSAALAMVVGFIGGYLHYETWLALSVIGFLGFGIAYLSIYGFRASLVSFSGLLALVLSFAHDAEEIAIYQFALFIGLGGVWYLLLAKIWYHIHPTEETEELFSE
;
A
#
# COMPACT_ATOMS: atom_id res chain seq x y z
N MET A 1 7.89 -6.82 48.31
CA MET A 1 6.43 -6.88 48.11
C MET A 1 6.15 -7.38 46.71
N LEU A 2 5.77 -8.63 46.56
CA LEU A 2 5.44 -9.24 45.27
C LEU A 2 4.02 -8.73 44.88
N LYS A 3 3.94 -7.92 43.80
CA LYS A 3 2.65 -7.52 43.20
C LYS A 3 1.91 -8.79 42.78
N LYS A 4 0.63 -8.90 43.13
CA LYS A 4 -0.20 -10.08 42.83
C LYS A 4 -0.23 -10.32 41.31
N PRO A 5 -0.13 -11.58 40.83
CA PRO A 5 -0.12 -11.90 39.38
C PRO A 5 -1.34 -11.40 38.62
N THR A 6 -2.48 -11.24 39.30
CA THR A 6 -3.71 -10.67 38.71
C THR A 6 -3.59 -9.20 38.30
N THR A 7 -2.69 -8.43 38.89
CA THR A 7 -2.46 -7.02 38.54
C THR A 7 -1.70 -6.90 37.20
N TYR A 8 -0.75 -7.80 36.95
CA TYR A 8 -0.02 -7.83 35.69
C TYR A 8 -0.93 -8.19 34.50
N ILE A 9 -1.79 -9.19 34.67
CA ILE A 9 -2.74 -9.59 33.60
C ILE A 9 -3.69 -8.43 33.26
N SER A 10 -4.17 -7.69 34.25
CA SER A 10 -5.07 -6.55 34.00
C SER A 10 -4.35 -5.36 33.34
N GLU A 11 -3.07 -5.13 33.63
CA GLU A 11 -2.25 -4.11 32.97
C GLU A 11 -1.99 -4.49 31.52
N TYR A 12 -1.57 -5.73 31.24
CA TYR A 12 -1.40 -6.23 29.86
C TYR A 12 -2.69 -6.19 29.05
N LEU A 13 -3.83 -6.54 29.64
CA LEU A 13 -5.12 -6.46 28.95
C LEU A 13 -5.51 -5.01 28.62
N LYS A 14 -5.20 -4.05 29.50
CA LYS A 14 -5.43 -2.63 29.22
C LYS A 14 -4.53 -2.11 28.12
N GLU A 15 -3.24 -2.47 28.12
CA GLU A 15 -2.31 -2.12 27.06
C GLU A 15 -2.73 -2.74 25.71
N LEU A 16 -3.13 -4.01 25.68
CA LEU A 16 -3.67 -4.65 24.48
C LEU A 16 -4.93 -3.94 23.97
N LEU A 17 -5.85 -3.56 24.86
CA LEU A 17 -7.05 -2.82 24.47
C LEU A 17 -6.73 -1.41 23.94
N GLN A 18 -5.70 -0.76 24.47
CA GLN A 18 -5.22 0.53 23.95
C GLN A 18 -4.61 0.36 22.55
N ILE A 19 -3.80 -0.68 22.34
CA ILE A 19 -3.22 -1.01 21.03
C ILE A 19 -4.33 -1.32 20.02
N LEU A 20 -5.32 -2.13 20.39
CA LEU A 20 -6.46 -2.48 19.54
C LEU A 20 -7.36 -1.28 19.18
N LYS A 21 -7.37 -0.24 20.03
CA LYS A 21 -8.09 1.01 19.76
C LYS A 21 -7.22 2.06 19.07
N SER A 22 -5.93 1.79 18.83
CA SER A 22 -5.05 2.76 18.20
C SER A 22 -5.37 2.92 16.70
N THR A 23 -5.21 4.14 16.19
CA THR A 23 -5.34 4.47 14.77
C THR A 23 -4.40 3.61 13.90
N SER A 24 -3.23 3.27 14.43
CA SER A 24 -2.25 2.40 13.75
C SER A 24 -2.78 0.98 13.55
N PHE A 25 -3.47 0.42 14.55
CA PHE A 25 -4.09 -0.91 14.43
C PHE A 25 -5.23 -0.90 13.41
N SER A 26 -6.08 0.13 13.47
CA SER A 26 -7.18 0.33 12.52
C SER A 26 -6.67 0.37 11.07
N ARG A 27 -5.59 1.12 10.82
CA ARG A 27 -4.93 1.16 9.50
C ARG A 27 -4.34 -0.19 9.09
N ALA A 28 -3.69 -0.90 10.02
CA ALA A 28 -3.15 -2.24 9.73
C ALA A 28 -4.24 -3.23 9.32
N VAL A 29 -5.39 -3.20 9.98
CA VAL A 29 -6.57 -4.01 9.63
C VAL A 29 -7.10 -3.64 8.24
N LEU A 30 -7.22 -2.34 7.94
CA LEU A 30 -7.63 -1.86 6.62
C LEU A 30 -6.71 -2.38 5.52
N VAL A 31 -5.39 -2.24 5.70
CA VAL A 31 -4.40 -2.75 4.74
C VAL A 31 -4.50 -4.27 4.60
N GLY A 32 -4.63 -4.98 5.72
CA GLY A 32 -4.81 -6.44 5.72
C GLY A 32 -6.01 -6.88 4.90
N ILE A 33 -7.16 -6.24 5.08
CA ILE A 33 -8.38 -6.53 4.30
C ILE A 33 -8.19 -6.17 2.82
N ALA A 34 -7.62 -4.98 2.55
CA ALA A 34 -7.42 -4.48 1.19
C ALA A 34 -6.52 -5.39 0.34
N VAL A 35 -5.53 -6.01 0.97
CA VAL A 35 -4.56 -6.92 0.34
C VAL A 35 -5.11 -8.34 0.24
N SER A 36 -5.70 -8.87 1.32
CA SER A 36 -6.14 -10.27 1.38
C SER A 36 -7.38 -10.54 0.52
N LEU A 37 -8.33 -9.59 0.46
CA LEU A 37 -9.60 -9.81 -0.20
C LEU A 37 -9.45 -10.03 -1.72
N PRO A 38 -8.68 -9.23 -2.49
CA PRO A 38 -8.48 -9.49 -3.91
C PRO A 38 -7.81 -10.83 -4.19
N ILE A 39 -6.84 -11.24 -3.37
CA ILE A 39 -6.14 -12.52 -3.55
C ILE A 39 -7.08 -13.70 -3.33
N ILE A 40 -7.91 -13.66 -2.26
CA ILE A 40 -8.90 -14.70 -1.97
C ILE A 40 -9.91 -14.81 -3.11
N LEU A 41 -10.40 -13.68 -3.62
CA LEU A 41 -11.30 -13.65 -4.77
C LEU A 41 -10.61 -14.17 -6.04
N GLY A 42 -9.37 -13.78 -6.31
CA GLY A 42 -8.59 -14.28 -7.42
C GLY A 42 -8.44 -15.80 -7.42
N ILE A 43 -8.11 -16.38 -6.28
CA ILE A 43 -8.04 -17.84 -6.10
C ILE A 43 -9.42 -18.48 -6.28
N ARG A 44 -10.48 -17.87 -5.76
CA ARG A 44 -11.83 -18.44 -5.83
C ARG A 44 -12.40 -18.47 -7.26
N PHE A 45 -12.01 -17.51 -8.11
CA PHE A 45 -12.47 -17.40 -9.49
C PHE A 45 -11.44 -17.91 -10.51
N ASP A 46 -10.40 -18.60 -10.06
CA ASP A 46 -9.32 -19.13 -10.90
C ASP A 46 -8.62 -18.01 -11.74
N GLN A 47 -8.51 -16.84 -11.12
CA GLN A 47 -7.92 -15.61 -11.71
C GLN A 47 -6.82 -15.10 -10.78
N TYR A 48 -5.85 -15.95 -10.45
CA TYR A 48 -4.82 -15.68 -9.46
C TYR A 48 -4.00 -14.42 -9.78
N GLU A 49 -3.56 -14.26 -11.03
CA GLU A 49 -2.74 -13.12 -11.44
C GLU A 49 -3.46 -11.78 -11.33
N ILE A 50 -4.77 -11.75 -11.60
CA ILE A 50 -5.59 -10.54 -11.41
C ILE A 50 -5.70 -10.22 -9.91
N GLY A 51 -5.95 -11.23 -9.08
CA GLY A 51 -6.00 -11.07 -7.62
C GLY A 51 -4.68 -10.56 -7.07
N LEU A 52 -3.56 -11.07 -7.57
CA LEU A 52 -2.21 -10.68 -7.19
C LEU A 52 -1.90 -9.24 -7.61
N ALA A 53 -2.23 -8.84 -8.84
CA ALA A 53 -2.03 -7.49 -9.34
C ALA A 53 -2.81 -6.45 -8.52
N LEU A 54 -4.09 -6.73 -8.21
CA LEU A 54 -4.92 -5.89 -7.34
C LEU A 54 -4.34 -5.80 -5.91
N CYS A 55 -3.86 -6.91 -5.37
CA CYS A 55 -3.20 -6.98 -4.08
C CYS A 55 -1.96 -6.07 -4.03
N PHE A 56 -1.08 -6.17 -5.02
CA PHE A 56 0.11 -5.32 -5.13
C PHE A 56 -0.25 -3.85 -5.23
N GLY A 57 -1.23 -3.50 -6.06
CA GLY A 57 -1.71 -2.13 -6.19
C GLY A 57 -2.23 -1.54 -4.88
N ALA A 58 -3.01 -2.32 -4.13
CA ALA A 58 -3.49 -1.93 -2.80
C ALA A 58 -2.33 -1.78 -1.80
N PHE A 59 -1.41 -2.74 -1.77
CA PHE A 59 -0.27 -2.74 -0.88
C PHE A 59 0.65 -1.53 -1.11
N TRP A 60 1.02 -1.24 -2.37
CA TRP A 60 1.91 -0.13 -2.70
C TRP A 60 1.25 1.24 -2.51
N SER A 61 -0.07 1.32 -2.53
CA SER A 61 -0.79 2.56 -2.27
C SER A 61 -0.94 2.87 -0.77
N SER A 62 -0.84 1.84 0.10
CA SER A 62 -1.08 1.97 1.53
C SER A 62 -0.10 2.88 2.28
N PRO A 63 1.24 2.96 1.96
CA PRO A 63 2.16 3.85 2.67
C PRO A 63 1.83 5.32 2.50
N SER A 64 1.12 5.69 1.42
CA SER A 64 0.73 7.07 1.13
C SER A 64 -0.53 7.52 1.88
N ASP A 65 -1.19 6.63 2.61
CA ASP A 65 -2.34 6.91 3.47
C ASP A 65 -1.89 7.39 4.85
N ILE A 66 -1.36 8.62 4.91
CA ILE A 66 -0.87 9.24 6.15
C ILE A 66 -1.84 10.31 6.63
N SER A 67 -1.67 10.65 7.92
CA SER A 67 -2.37 11.70 8.66
C SER A 67 -2.60 12.99 7.83
N GLY A 68 -3.78 13.57 7.97
CA GLY A 68 -4.18 14.81 7.32
C GLY A 68 -5.49 14.71 6.56
N SER A 69 -5.94 15.82 5.97
CA SER A 69 -7.21 15.94 5.25
C SER A 69 -7.39 14.82 4.19
N PHE A 70 -8.56 14.24 4.11
CA PHE A 70 -8.93 13.17 3.16
C PHE A 70 -8.58 13.51 1.70
N ARG A 71 -8.63 14.81 1.33
CA ARG A 71 -8.23 15.28 0.00
C ARG A 71 -6.74 15.01 -0.28
N HIS A 72 -5.88 15.24 0.69
CA HIS A 72 -4.45 14.99 0.56
C HIS A 72 -4.13 13.49 0.59
N LYS A 73 -4.83 12.69 1.41
CA LYS A 73 -4.74 11.23 1.42
C LYS A 73 -5.09 10.64 0.05
N LYS A 74 -6.21 11.09 -0.53
CA LYS A 74 -6.65 10.67 -1.87
C LYS A 74 -5.59 10.93 -2.94
N ILE A 75 -4.98 12.13 -2.96
CA ILE A 75 -3.94 12.48 -3.93
C ILE A 75 -2.72 11.57 -3.75
N GLY A 76 -2.26 11.36 -2.50
CA GLY A 76 -1.12 10.48 -2.21
C GLY A 76 -1.35 9.05 -2.69
N ILE A 77 -2.50 8.45 -2.36
CA ILE A 77 -2.87 7.10 -2.78
C ILE A 77 -2.91 6.97 -4.30
N LEU A 78 -3.58 7.93 -4.99
CA LEU A 78 -3.71 7.89 -6.44
C LEU A 78 -2.37 8.10 -7.16
N THR A 79 -1.50 8.98 -6.65
CA THR A 79 -0.15 9.17 -7.22
C THR A 79 0.72 7.94 -7.04
N SER A 80 0.66 7.27 -5.88
CA SER A 80 1.36 6.00 -5.66
C SER A 80 0.84 4.90 -6.58
N ALA A 81 -0.49 4.78 -6.73
CA ALA A 81 -1.10 3.81 -7.64
C ALA A 81 -0.70 4.05 -9.11
N ALA A 82 -0.74 5.32 -9.56
CA ALA A 82 -0.32 5.68 -10.90
C ALA A 82 1.16 5.41 -11.14
N LEU A 83 2.02 5.76 -10.17
CA LEU A 83 3.45 5.48 -10.24
C LEU A 83 3.71 3.97 -10.30
N ALA A 84 3.07 3.18 -9.45
CA ALA A 84 3.21 1.73 -9.42
C ALA A 84 2.73 1.09 -10.74
N MET A 85 1.62 1.59 -11.32
CA MET A 85 1.12 1.14 -12.61
C MET A 85 2.13 1.40 -13.73
N VAL A 86 2.67 2.62 -13.81
CA VAL A 86 3.66 3.00 -14.84
C VAL A 86 4.93 2.18 -14.69
N VAL A 87 5.43 2.04 -13.46
CA VAL A 87 6.63 1.26 -13.16
C VAL A 87 6.43 -0.22 -13.45
N GLY A 88 5.29 -0.79 -13.07
CA GLY A 88 4.92 -2.18 -13.38
C GLY A 88 4.82 -2.43 -14.88
N PHE A 89 4.26 -1.47 -15.63
CA PHE A 89 4.21 -1.56 -17.09
C PHE A 89 5.61 -1.55 -17.72
N ILE A 90 6.46 -0.60 -17.35
CA ILE A 90 7.82 -0.50 -17.85
C ILE A 90 8.64 -1.74 -17.46
N GLY A 91 8.57 -2.16 -16.20
CA GLY A 91 9.29 -3.31 -15.68
C GLY A 91 8.93 -4.62 -16.39
N GLY A 92 7.64 -4.84 -16.65
CA GLY A 92 7.18 -6.01 -17.39
C GLY A 92 7.75 -6.11 -18.81
N TYR A 93 7.85 -5.00 -19.54
CA TYR A 93 8.44 -4.99 -20.89
C TYR A 93 9.96 -5.13 -20.89
N LEU A 94 10.65 -4.68 -19.83
CA LEU A 94 12.11 -4.73 -19.76
C LEU A 94 12.67 -6.12 -19.45
N HIS A 95 11.82 -7.06 -19.09
CA HIS A 95 12.24 -8.43 -18.74
C HIS A 95 12.96 -9.15 -19.89
N TYR A 96 12.72 -8.74 -21.13
CA TYR A 96 13.26 -9.40 -22.32
C TYR A 96 14.68 -8.97 -22.72
N GLU A 97 15.21 -7.83 -22.20
CA GLU A 97 16.47 -7.25 -22.66
C GLU A 97 17.36 -6.83 -21.48
N THR A 98 18.26 -7.70 -21.02
CA THR A 98 19.06 -7.53 -19.78
C THR A 98 19.89 -6.22 -19.74
N TRP A 99 20.53 -5.82 -20.84
CA TRP A 99 21.37 -4.61 -20.87
C TRP A 99 20.56 -3.32 -20.83
N LEU A 100 19.45 -3.27 -21.55
CA LEU A 100 18.50 -2.16 -21.50
C LEU A 100 17.84 -2.07 -20.13
N ALA A 101 17.45 -3.21 -19.56
CA ALA A 101 16.86 -3.29 -18.24
C ALA A 101 17.73 -2.61 -17.18
N LEU A 102 19.03 -2.92 -17.14
CA LEU A 102 19.95 -2.36 -16.14
C LEU A 102 20.01 -0.83 -16.21
N SER A 103 20.11 -0.26 -17.40
CA SER A 103 20.16 1.19 -17.60
C SER A 103 18.84 1.86 -17.22
N VAL A 104 17.70 1.29 -17.64
CA VAL A 104 16.37 1.86 -17.36
C VAL A 104 16.03 1.75 -15.88
N ILE A 105 16.37 0.63 -15.20
CA ILE A 105 16.21 0.48 -13.77
C ILE A 105 16.98 1.56 -13.02
N GLY A 106 18.24 1.80 -13.42
CA GLY A 106 19.08 2.84 -12.81
C GLY A 106 18.45 4.23 -12.95
N PHE A 107 18.01 4.62 -14.16
CA PHE A 107 17.36 5.91 -14.38
C PHE A 107 16.00 6.03 -13.69
N LEU A 108 15.15 5.02 -13.77
CA LEU A 108 13.86 5.00 -13.09
C LEU A 108 14.03 5.02 -11.58
N GLY A 109 14.90 4.17 -11.04
CA GLY A 109 15.17 4.12 -9.61
C GLY A 109 15.69 5.46 -9.10
N PHE A 110 16.63 6.09 -9.82
CA PHE A 110 17.11 7.43 -9.49
C PHE A 110 16.00 8.48 -9.55
N GLY A 111 15.20 8.50 -10.64
CA GLY A 111 14.10 9.46 -10.82
C GLY A 111 13.04 9.31 -9.73
N ILE A 112 12.67 8.07 -9.38
CA ILE A 112 11.71 7.79 -8.32
C ILE A 112 12.30 8.20 -6.96
N ALA A 113 13.56 7.86 -6.67
CA ALA A 113 14.22 8.25 -5.43
C ALA A 113 14.33 9.77 -5.29
N TYR A 114 14.55 10.49 -6.40
CA TYR A 114 14.62 11.94 -6.44
C TYR A 114 13.31 12.62 -6.02
N LEU A 115 12.15 11.97 -6.21
CA LEU A 115 10.87 12.50 -5.73
C LEU A 115 10.85 12.73 -4.21
N SER A 116 11.68 12.01 -3.45
CA SER A 116 11.75 12.16 -1.99
C SER A 116 12.18 13.56 -1.53
N ILE A 117 12.81 14.37 -2.39
CA ILE A 117 13.22 15.75 -2.10
C ILE A 117 12.01 16.66 -1.84
N TYR A 118 10.84 16.33 -2.41
CA TYR A 118 9.63 17.14 -2.27
C TYR A 118 8.91 16.96 -0.92
N GLY A 119 9.55 16.30 0.05
CA GLY A 119 9.09 16.17 1.42
C GLY A 119 8.57 14.78 1.78
N PHE A 120 8.11 14.63 3.03
CA PHE A 120 7.81 13.33 3.62
C PHE A 120 6.76 12.51 2.84
N ARG A 121 5.72 13.14 2.34
CA ARG A 121 4.69 12.46 1.52
C ARG A 121 5.23 11.96 0.19
N ALA A 122 6.03 12.79 -0.47
CA ALA A 122 6.68 12.40 -1.72
C ALA A 122 7.70 11.28 -1.50
N SER A 123 8.35 11.25 -0.34
CA SER A 123 9.23 10.15 0.07
C SER A 123 8.48 8.81 0.17
N LEU A 124 7.25 8.81 0.67
CA LEU A 124 6.45 7.59 0.75
C LEU A 124 5.93 7.12 -0.61
N VAL A 125 5.54 8.05 -1.47
CA VAL A 125 5.23 7.74 -2.88
C VAL A 125 6.45 7.17 -3.58
N SER A 126 7.62 7.77 -3.38
CA SER A 126 8.90 7.29 -3.89
C SER A 126 9.22 5.86 -3.39
N PHE A 127 9.06 5.62 -2.09
CA PHE A 127 9.25 4.29 -1.50
C PHE A 127 8.33 3.24 -2.15
N SER A 128 7.04 3.57 -2.32
CA SER A 128 6.08 2.70 -3.01
C SER A 128 6.49 2.41 -4.45
N GLY A 129 6.96 3.44 -5.18
CA GLY A 129 7.45 3.29 -6.55
C GLY A 129 8.70 2.42 -6.66
N LEU A 130 9.64 2.55 -5.71
CA LEU A 130 10.85 1.71 -5.67
C LEU A 130 10.50 0.25 -5.36
N LEU A 131 9.57 0.00 -4.44
CA LEU A 131 9.07 -1.36 -4.17
C LEU A 131 8.39 -1.95 -5.41
N ALA A 132 7.55 -1.17 -6.10
CA ALA A 132 6.91 -1.60 -7.33
C ALA A 132 7.95 -1.93 -8.41
N LEU A 133 9.02 -1.14 -8.53
CA LEU A 133 10.11 -1.37 -9.47
C LEU A 133 10.80 -2.71 -9.19
N VAL A 134 11.19 -2.97 -7.95
CA VAL A 134 11.88 -4.21 -7.57
C VAL A 134 10.99 -5.43 -7.82
N LEU A 135 9.72 -5.36 -7.40
CA LEU A 135 8.80 -6.50 -7.50
C LEU A 135 8.30 -6.72 -8.94
N SER A 136 8.33 -5.71 -9.81
CA SER A 136 7.98 -5.90 -11.23
C SER A 136 8.95 -6.82 -11.97
N PHE A 137 10.18 -6.99 -11.48
CA PHE A 137 11.17 -7.95 -12.01
C PHE A 137 11.10 -9.32 -11.33
N ALA A 138 10.44 -9.43 -10.19
CA ALA A 138 10.32 -10.69 -9.45
C ALA A 138 9.13 -11.53 -9.91
N HIS A 139 8.22 -10.95 -10.70
CA HIS A 139 6.99 -11.61 -11.13
C HIS A 139 6.87 -11.62 -12.64
N ASP A 140 6.86 -12.82 -13.21
CA ASP A 140 6.53 -13.07 -14.61
C ASP A 140 5.02 -13.35 -14.69
N ALA A 141 4.28 -12.44 -15.33
CA ALA A 141 2.87 -12.67 -15.63
C ALA A 141 2.78 -13.64 -16.81
N GLU A 142 2.42 -14.89 -16.55
CA GLU A 142 2.33 -15.92 -17.58
C GLU A 142 0.92 -16.00 -18.20
N GLU A 143 -0.12 -15.71 -17.42
CA GLU A 143 -1.53 -15.90 -17.84
C GLU A 143 -2.17 -14.64 -18.42
N ILE A 144 -1.72 -13.46 -18.03
CA ILE A 144 -2.29 -12.18 -18.49
C ILE A 144 -1.23 -11.29 -19.17
N ALA A 145 -1.66 -10.45 -20.10
CA ALA A 145 -0.77 -9.54 -20.78
C ALA A 145 -0.21 -8.46 -19.79
N ILE A 146 1.04 -8.06 -19.99
CA ILE A 146 1.77 -7.09 -19.15
C ILE A 146 0.96 -5.80 -18.91
N TYR A 147 0.31 -5.28 -19.97
CA TYR A 147 -0.53 -4.07 -19.82
C TYR A 147 -1.76 -4.30 -18.95
N GLN A 148 -2.34 -5.50 -18.97
CA GLN A 148 -3.47 -5.87 -18.12
C GLN A 148 -3.02 -5.95 -16.67
N PHE A 149 -1.89 -6.61 -16.38
CA PHE A 149 -1.30 -6.69 -15.05
C PHE A 149 -1.05 -5.29 -14.47
N ALA A 150 -0.43 -4.40 -15.26
CA ALA A 150 -0.18 -3.02 -14.85
C ALA A 150 -1.49 -2.24 -14.59
N LEU A 151 -2.52 -2.42 -15.41
CA LEU A 151 -3.84 -1.81 -15.18
C LEU A 151 -4.47 -2.31 -13.88
N PHE A 152 -4.39 -3.61 -13.59
CA PHE A 152 -4.92 -4.17 -12.36
C PHE A 152 -4.15 -3.69 -11.13
N ILE A 153 -2.84 -3.41 -11.22
CA ILE A 153 -2.09 -2.71 -10.17
C ILE A 153 -2.70 -1.32 -9.90
N GLY A 154 -2.94 -0.53 -10.95
CA GLY A 154 -3.59 0.78 -10.82
C GLY A 154 -4.98 0.69 -10.18
N LEU A 155 -5.79 -0.28 -10.62
CA LEU A 155 -7.11 -0.56 -10.04
C LEU A 155 -7.04 -1.01 -8.58
N GLY A 156 -5.99 -1.74 -8.18
CA GLY A 156 -5.74 -2.10 -6.79
C GLY A 156 -5.55 -0.89 -5.87
N GLY A 157 -4.88 0.16 -6.36
CA GLY A 157 -4.77 1.43 -5.63
C GLY A 157 -6.11 2.16 -5.50
N VAL A 158 -6.95 2.13 -6.56
CA VAL A 158 -8.32 2.66 -6.49
C VAL A 158 -9.17 1.84 -5.52
N TRP A 159 -9.04 0.52 -5.53
CA TRP A 159 -9.68 -0.38 -4.58
C TRP A 159 -9.31 -0.02 -3.14
N TYR A 160 -8.01 0.17 -2.85
CA TYR A 160 -7.57 0.62 -1.55
C TYR A 160 -8.21 1.95 -1.14
N LEU A 161 -8.25 2.91 -2.06
CA LEU A 161 -8.89 4.22 -1.81
C LEU A 161 -10.38 4.09 -1.47
N LEU A 162 -11.12 3.20 -2.14
CA LEU A 162 -12.53 2.94 -1.85
C LEU A 162 -12.71 2.37 -0.45
N LEU A 163 -11.91 1.39 -0.07
CA LEU A 163 -11.94 0.81 1.27
C LEU A 163 -11.56 1.84 2.34
N ALA A 164 -10.52 2.64 2.10
CA ALA A 164 -10.13 3.71 3.00
C ALA A 164 -11.27 4.74 3.18
N LYS A 165 -11.96 5.13 2.10
CA LYS A 165 -13.11 6.03 2.19
C LYS A 165 -14.25 5.45 3.02
N ILE A 166 -14.58 4.16 2.83
CA ILE A 166 -15.61 3.48 3.62
C ILE A 166 -15.19 3.41 5.08
N TRP A 167 -13.94 3.05 5.33
CA TRP A 167 -13.40 2.91 6.69
C TRP A 167 -13.46 4.22 7.47
N TYR A 168 -12.99 5.31 6.87
CA TYR A 168 -13.04 6.65 7.49
C TYR A 168 -14.47 7.18 7.66
N HIS A 169 -15.41 6.73 6.83
CA HIS A 169 -16.83 7.09 7.03
C HIS A 169 -17.46 6.37 8.23
N ILE A 170 -17.01 5.15 8.51
CA ILE A 170 -17.51 4.33 9.65
C ILE A 170 -16.85 4.76 10.97
N HIS A 171 -15.59 5.24 10.93
CA HIS A 171 -14.80 5.65 12.11
C HIS A 171 -14.37 7.13 12.02
N PRO A 172 -15.29 8.09 12.13
CA PRO A 172 -14.99 9.51 11.97
C PRO A 172 -14.17 10.11 13.11
N THR A 173 -14.07 9.45 14.26
CA THR A 173 -13.34 9.92 15.46
C THR A 173 -11.83 9.97 15.27
N GLU A 174 -11.26 9.26 14.30
CA GLU A 174 -9.82 9.22 14.06
C GLU A 174 -9.27 10.53 13.46
N GLU A 175 -10.10 11.28 12.71
CA GLU A 175 -9.68 12.58 12.14
C GLU A 175 -9.67 13.73 13.15
N THR A 176 -10.52 13.67 14.17
CA THR A 176 -10.65 14.75 15.17
C THR A 176 -9.53 14.71 16.20
N GLU A 177 -9.06 13.54 16.62
CA GLU A 177 -7.98 13.43 17.61
C GLU A 177 -6.63 13.89 17.05
N GLU A 178 -6.35 13.69 15.74
CA GLU A 178 -5.13 14.19 15.11
C GLU A 178 -5.10 15.73 15.00
N LEU A 179 -6.24 16.38 14.83
CA LEU A 179 -6.35 17.85 14.73
C LEU A 179 -6.19 18.56 16.10
N PHE A 180 -6.41 17.87 17.20
CA PHE A 180 -6.28 18.42 18.56
C PHE A 180 -4.96 18.05 19.22
N SER A 181 -4.10 17.26 18.56
CA SER A 181 -2.77 16.86 19.09
C SER A 181 -1.61 17.73 18.60
N GLU A 182 -1.85 18.72 17.73
CA GLU A 182 -0.93 19.79 17.37
C GLU A 182 -1.19 21.04 18.24
#